data_a764d31ac5de6f165e952998b10818f1
#
_entry.id   a764d31ac5de6f165e952998b10818f1
#
_cell.length_a   1.000
_cell.length_b   1.000
_cell.length_c   1.000
_cell.angle_alpha   90.00
_cell.angle_beta   90.00
_cell.angle_gamma   90.00
#
_symmetry.space_group_name_H-M   'P 1'
#
loop_
_entity.id
_entity.type
_entity.pdbx_description
1 polymer ?
#
loop_
_entity_poly.entity_id
_entity_poly.type
_entity_poly.pdbx_seq_one_letter_code
_entity_poly.pdbx_strand_id
1 'polypeptide(L)'
;GRMGAAMAARLMDVGHTLSVWNRSAEKAKPLTDAGAKSVATPEDLAEHSDAVITMLTDADAIDHVYNGENGLLSGDVTDTLFIEMSTVRPEVSIALAKVVRAAGARFVECPVGGTTGPARQGKLFGFMGAEEGDAELAEPILNQLCRRLEHVGPVGNGALAKFTINMPLMIYYQALGEALAMARPLGLEPERLMDMIADSSGGPTMMKTRAPSVAKLMKGEETPVTFDIAGCVKDLQSMQAEGRARGISLPLVQLTLACMEESVSKGLADKEAAAHSVYWARK
;
A
#
# COMPACT_ATOMS: atom_id res chain seq x y z
N GLY A 1 3.64 4.55 9.59
CA GLY A 1 3.94 3.15 9.22
C GLY A 1 5.10 3.07 8.23
N ARG A 2 5.50 1.85 7.84
CA ARG A 2 6.68 1.60 6.97
C ARG A 2 6.67 2.41 5.66
N MET A 3 5.55 2.39 4.94
CA MET A 3 5.41 3.13 3.67
C MET A 3 5.47 4.63 3.88
N GLY A 4 4.68 5.18 4.80
CA GLY A 4 4.68 6.61 5.11
C GLY A 4 6.07 7.11 5.53
N ALA A 5 6.80 6.34 6.34
CA ALA A 5 8.17 6.70 6.72
C ALA A 5 9.14 6.76 5.53
N ALA A 6 9.04 5.80 4.59
CA ALA A 6 9.87 5.79 3.39
C ALA A 6 9.55 6.96 2.45
N MET A 7 8.28 7.31 2.29
CA MET A 7 7.82 8.46 1.50
C MET A 7 8.24 9.78 2.15
N ALA A 8 8.04 9.92 3.46
CA ALA A 8 8.47 11.09 4.22
C ALA A 8 9.98 11.34 4.10
N ALA A 9 10.79 10.29 4.28
CA ALA A 9 12.23 10.40 4.10
C ALA A 9 12.61 10.81 2.66
N ARG A 10 11.88 10.35 1.64
CA ARG A 10 12.10 10.77 0.26
C ARG A 10 11.77 12.25 0.05
N LEU A 11 10.66 12.74 0.61
CA LEU A 11 10.27 14.15 0.50
C LEU A 11 11.28 15.07 1.19
N MET A 12 11.85 14.66 2.32
CA MET A 12 12.95 15.39 2.96
C MET A 12 14.20 15.48 2.07
N ASP A 13 14.58 14.35 1.42
CA ASP A 13 15.75 14.31 0.52
C ASP A 13 15.61 15.23 -0.68
N VAL A 14 14.39 15.51 -1.13
CA VAL A 14 14.13 16.43 -2.25
C VAL A 14 13.84 17.86 -1.81
N GLY A 15 14.01 18.15 -0.50
CA GLY A 15 14.06 19.52 0.02
C GLY A 15 12.76 20.03 0.67
N HIS A 16 11.75 19.18 0.89
CA HIS A 16 10.57 19.60 1.64
C HIS A 16 10.86 19.75 3.15
N THR A 17 10.31 20.79 3.75
CA THR A 17 10.18 20.88 5.21
C THR A 17 9.03 20.01 5.64
N LEU A 18 9.25 19.07 6.56
CA LEU A 18 8.27 18.06 6.90
C LEU A 18 7.88 18.11 8.37
N SER A 19 6.56 18.14 8.62
CA SER A 19 5.97 17.78 9.90
C SER A 19 5.45 16.36 9.83
N VAL A 20 5.61 15.57 10.90
CA VAL A 20 5.18 14.16 10.92
C VAL A 20 4.38 13.86 12.18
N TRP A 21 3.36 13.05 12.00
CA TRP A 21 2.59 12.46 13.07
C TRP A 21 2.45 10.94 12.85
N ASN A 22 2.47 10.18 13.91
CA ASN A 22 2.13 8.76 13.90
C ASN A 22 1.49 8.38 15.24
N ARG A 23 0.44 7.55 15.23
CA ARG A 23 -0.24 7.06 16.44
C ARG A 23 0.73 6.50 17.49
N SER A 24 1.77 5.81 17.08
CA SER A 24 2.90 5.40 17.93
C SER A 24 4.06 6.36 17.69
N ALA A 25 4.24 7.34 18.56
CA ALA A 25 5.19 8.45 18.39
C ALA A 25 6.64 7.97 18.19
N GLU A 26 7.02 6.85 18.82
CA GLU A 26 8.35 6.25 18.68
C GLU A 26 8.67 5.83 17.24
N LYS A 27 7.65 5.55 16.41
CA LYS A 27 7.82 5.20 14.99
C LYS A 27 8.15 6.40 14.11
N ALA A 28 7.92 7.63 14.59
CA ALA A 28 8.33 8.84 13.91
C ALA A 28 9.80 9.23 14.20
N LYS A 29 10.39 8.66 15.27
CA LYS A 29 11.74 9.02 15.73
C LYS A 29 12.81 9.00 14.63
N PRO A 30 12.92 8.00 13.73
CA PRO A 30 13.92 8.02 12.66
C PRO A 30 13.79 9.23 11.72
N LEU A 31 12.58 9.76 11.52
CA LEU A 31 12.34 10.93 10.69
C LEU A 31 12.69 12.23 11.45
N THR A 32 12.37 12.29 12.74
CA THR A 32 12.72 13.44 13.55
C THR A 32 14.23 13.55 13.80
N ASP A 33 14.91 12.42 13.98
CA ASP A 33 16.37 12.37 14.04
C ASP A 33 17.03 12.86 12.72
N ALA A 34 16.32 12.72 11.59
CA ALA A 34 16.72 13.19 10.27
C ALA A 34 16.28 14.63 9.96
N GLY A 35 15.60 15.33 10.89
CA GLY A 35 15.24 16.72 10.76
C GLY A 35 13.76 17.05 10.53
N ALA A 36 12.85 16.05 10.49
CA ALA A 36 11.42 16.31 10.48
C ALA A 36 10.92 16.84 11.83
N LYS A 37 9.90 17.69 11.83
CA LYS A 37 9.24 18.16 13.05
C LYS A 37 8.17 17.15 13.47
N SER A 38 8.22 16.66 14.71
CA SER A 38 7.11 15.88 15.28
C SER A 38 6.05 16.82 15.83
N VAL A 39 4.78 16.49 15.59
CA VAL A 39 3.61 17.18 16.18
C VAL A 39 2.82 16.22 17.06
N ALA A 40 2.04 16.78 17.99
CA ALA A 40 1.34 16.00 19.00
C ALA A 40 0.05 15.38 18.44
N THR A 41 -0.65 16.09 17.58
CA THR A 41 -1.96 15.70 17.04
C THR A 41 -2.00 15.78 15.52
N PRO A 42 -2.95 15.07 14.86
CA PRO A 42 -3.24 15.29 13.44
C PRO A 42 -3.70 16.73 13.14
N GLU A 43 -4.46 17.36 14.03
CA GLU A 43 -4.90 18.75 13.92
C GLU A 43 -3.70 19.69 13.82
N ASP A 44 -2.74 19.64 14.77
CA ASP A 44 -1.50 20.42 14.73
C ASP A 44 -0.72 20.25 13.41
N LEU A 45 -0.81 19.04 12.82
CA LEU A 45 -0.14 18.77 11.54
C LEU A 45 -0.84 19.50 10.40
N ALA A 46 -2.17 19.44 10.34
CA ALA A 46 -2.95 20.02 9.26
C ALA A 46 -2.91 21.55 9.26
N GLU A 47 -3.06 22.21 10.43
CA GLU A 47 -3.04 23.68 10.57
C GLU A 47 -1.73 24.35 10.12
N HIS A 48 -0.65 23.57 10.06
CA HIS A 48 0.68 24.11 9.74
C HIS A 48 1.26 23.50 8.44
N SER A 49 0.40 22.98 7.56
CA SER A 49 0.83 22.31 6.34
C SER A 49 0.07 22.84 5.11
N ASP A 50 0.79 23.13 4.03
CA ASP A 50 0.20 23.44 2.73
C ASP A 50 -0.42 22.18 2.10
N ALA A 51 0.19 21.01 2.36
CA ALA A 51 -0.27 19.71 1.91
C ALA A 51 -0.09 18.63 2.97
N VAL A 52 -1.08 17.76 3.13
CA VAL A 52 -1.07 16.63 4.06
C VAL A 52 -1.15 15.33 3.28
N ILE A 53 -0.16 14.46 3.47
CA ILE A 53 -0.16 13.10 2.91
C ILE A 53 -0.53 12.11 4.00
N THR A 54 -1.54 11.28 3.75
CA THR A 54 -1.94 10.19 4.64
C THR A 54 -1.63 8.82 4.03
N MET A 55 -1.11 7.91 4.87
CA MET A 55 -0.81 6.52 4.52
C MET A 55 -1.19 5.64 5.72
N LEU A 56 -2.41 5.21 5.75
CA LEU A 56 -3.08 4.54 6.85
C LEU A 56 -3.42 3.08 6.51
N THR A 57 -3.90 2.30 7.47
CA THR A 57 -4.11 0.86 7.29
C THR A 57 -5.46 0.52 6.68
N ASP A 58 -6.52 1.21 7.09
CA ASP A 58 -7.92 0.87 6.78
C ASP A 58 -8.85 2.07 6.97
N ALA A 59 -10.14 1.86 6.70
CA ALA A 59 -11.18 2.88 6.80
C ALA A 59 -11.35 3.42 8.23
N ASP A 60 -11.24 2.57 9.25
CA ASP A 60 -11.39 2.96 10.66
C ASP A 60 -10.23 3.88 11.07
N ALA A 61 -9.02 3.57 10.63
CA ALA A 61 -7.86 4.42 10.85
C ALA A 61 -7.98 5.77 10.14
N ILE A 62 -8.55 5.79 8.95
CA ILE A 62 -8.85 7.03 8.19
C ILE A 62 -9.88 7.86 8.97
N ASP A 63 -11.00 7.27 9.34
CA ASP A 63 -12.05 7.98 10.08
C ASP A 63 -11.51 8.58 11.38
N HIS A 64 -10.77 7.78 12.16
CA HIS A 64 -10.17 8.26 13.40
C HIS A 64 -9.17 9.41 13.20
N VAL A 65 -8.34 9.35 12.17
CA VAL A 65 -7.29 10.37 11.92
C VAL A 65 -7.89 11.65 11.32
N TYR A 66 -8.91 11.55 10.49
CA TYR A 66 -9.54 12.73 9.88
C TYR A 66 -10.62 13.34 10.78
N ASN A 67 -11.52 12.53 11.35
CA ASN A 67 -12.74 12.97 12.03
C ASN A 67 -12.70 12.78 13.56
N GLY A 68 -11.65 12.15 14.11
CA GLY A 68 -11.51 11.92 15.54
C GLY A 68 -11.23 13.21 16.32
N GLU A 69 -11.20 13.10 17.65
CA GLU A 69 -10.78 14.20 18.53
C GLU A 69 -9.35 14.65 18.18
N ASN A 70 -9.14 15.93 17.95
CA ASN A 70 -7.90 16.51 17.42
C ASN A 70 -7.46 15.87 16.07
N GLY A 71 -8.42 15.43 15.26
CA GLY A 71 -8.21 14.89 13.92
C GLY A 71 -7.79 15.96 12.91
N LEU A 72 -7.45 15.53 11.70
CA LEU A 72 -6.96 16.43 10.64
C LEU A 72 -7.97 17.54 10.27
N LEU A 73 -9.28 17.31 10.48
CA LEU A 73 -10.34 18.25 10.13
C LEU A 73 -10.88 19.03 11.36
N SER A 74 -10.21 18.97 12.51
CA SER A 74 -10.65 19.67 13.73
C SER A 74 -10.37 21.18 13.70
N GLY A 75 -9.29 21.60 13.04
CA GLY A 75 -8.88 22.99 12.89
C GLY A 75 -9.29 23.60 11.54
N ASP A 76 -8.76 24.77 11.23
CA ASP A 76 -8.94 25.42 9.92
C ASP A 76 -8.01 24.76 8.89
N VAL A 77 -8.60 24.15 7.89
CA VAL A 77 -7.90 23.44 6.80
C VAL A 77 -8.23 24.04 5.43
N THR A 78 -8.78 25.28 5.42
CA THR A 78 -9.15 25.95 4.19
C THR A 78 -7.98 25.99 3.22
N ASP A 79 -8.24 25.59 1.96
CA ASP A 79 -7.27 25.44 0.87
C ASP A 79 -6.11 24.43 1.09
N THR A 80 -6.03 23.74 2.23
CA THR A 80 -5.05 22.66 2.46
C THR A 80 -5.30 21.51 1.48
N LEU A 81 -4.24 20.99 0.84
CA LEU A 81 -4.31 19.86 -0.06
C LEU A 81 -4.13 18.54 0.71
N PHE A 82 -5.17 17.72 0.75
CA PHE A 82 -5.08 16.36 1.31
C PHE A 82 -4.83 15.34 0.20
N ILE A 83 -3.78 14.55 0.36
CA ILE A 83 -3.40 13.45 -0.55
C ILE A 83 -3.50 12.13 0.21
N GLU A 84 -4.58 11.39 0.01
CA GLU A 84 -4.81 10.10 0.66
C GLU A 84 -4.20 8.98 -0.20
N MET A 85 -3.21 8.27 0.34
CA MET A 85 -2.45 7.26 -0.41
C MET A 85 -2.65 5.83 0.09
N SER A 86 -3.57 5.61 1.03
CA SER A 86 -3.91 4.29 1.58
C SER A 86 -4.61 3.40 0.54
N THR A 87 -4.56 2.09 0.76
CA THR A 87 -5.32 1.14 -0.05
C THR A 87 -6.63 0.81 0.67
N VAL A 88 -7.72 1.44 0.23
CA VAL A 88 -9.07 1.29 0.77
C VAL A 88 -10.09 1.14 -0.36
N ARG A 89 -11.36 0.86 -0.01
CA ARG A 89 -12.42 0.75 -1.00
C ARG A 89 -12.76 2.13 -1.60
N PRO A 90 -13.16 2.19 -2.87
CA PRO A 90 -13.55 3.44 -3.55
C PRO A 90 -14.57 4.27 -2.77
N GLU A 91 -15.56 3.63 -2.15
CA GLU A 91 -16.58 4.32 -1.35
C GLU A 91 -15.99 5.08 -0.15
N VAL A 92 -14.90 4.57 0.45
CA VAL A 92 -14.21 5.23 1.58
C VAL A 92 -13.56 6.51 1.10
N SER A 93 -12.81 6.46 0.00
CA SER A 93 -12.18 7.65 -0.61
C SER A 93 -13.22 8.68 -1.04
N ILE A 94 -14.32 8.24 -1.64
CA ILE A 94 -15.42 9.13 -2.08
C ILE A 94 -16.10 9.80 -0.88
N ALA A 95 -16.36 9.06 0.19
CA ALA A 95 -16.95 9.61 1.42
C ALA A 95 -16.00 10.61 2.08
N LEU A 96 -14.72 10.28 2.18
CA LEU A 96 -13.69 11.14 2.76
C LEU A 96 -13.53 12.44 1.95
N ALA A 97 -13.50 12.37 0.62
CA ALA A 97 -13.41 13.54 -0.24
C ALA A 97 -14.55 14.54 0.02
N LYS A 98 -15.77 14.04 0.28
CA LYS A 98 -16.93 14.90 0.60
C LYS A 98 -16.73 15.65 1.92
N VAL A 99 -16.23 14.96 2.94
CA VAL A 99 -16.03 15.57 4.26
C VAL A 99 -14.87 16.59 4.21
N VAL A 100 -13.75 16.25 3.57
CA VAL A 100 -12.60 17.14 3.41
C VAL A 100 -13.00 18.41 2.64
N ARG A 101 -13.71 18.26 1.53
CA ARG A 101 -14.19 19.41 0.73
C ARG A 101 -15.23 20.26 1.48
N ALA A 102 -16.05 19.65 2.31
CA ALA A 102 -17.01 20.38 3.15
C ALA A 102 -16.31 21.24 4.22
N ALA A 103 -15.09 20.88 4.63
CA ALA A 103 -14.22 21.67 5.51
C ALA A 103 -13.43 22.76 4.75
N GLY A 104 -13.68 22.97 3.46
CA GLY A 104 -13.00 23.99 2.64
C GLY A 104 -11.64 23.57 2.08
N ALA A 105 -11.23 22.33 2.29
CA ALA A 105 -9.97 21.77 1.83
C ALA A 105 -10.08 21.11 0.45
N ARG A 106 -8.94 20.79 -0.15
CA ARG A 106 -8.82 20.05 -1.43
C ARG A 106 -8.48 18.61 -1.19
N PHE A 107 -8.90 17.72 -2.08
CA PHE A 107 -8.72 16.28 -1.88
C PHE A 107 -8.32 15.54 -3.15
N VAL A 108 -7.27 14.75 -3.02
CA VAL A 108 -6.78 13.79 -4.02
C VAL A 108 -6.60 12.43 -3.36
N GLU A 109 -7.07 11.36 -3.97
CA GLU A 109 -6.61 10.02 -3.64
C GLU A 109 -5.46 9.62 -4.57
N CYS A 110 -4.45 8.95 -4.05
CA CYS A 110 -3.38 8.40 -4.87
C CYS A 110 -2.77 7.14 -4.24
N PRO A 111 -3.51 6.03 -4.17
CA PRO A 111 -2.92 4.77 -3.77
C PRO A 111 -1.78 4.38 -4.71
N VAL A 112 -0.78 3.65 -4.19
CA VAL A 112 0.47 3.42 -4.91
C VAL A 112 0.80 1.94 -5.07
N GLY A 113 1.44 1.60 -6.19
CA GLY A 113 2.13 0.35 -6.41
C GLY A 113 3.62 0.48 -6.08
N GLY A 114 4.18 -0.52 -5.43
CA GLY A 114 5.56 -0.54 -4.96
C GLY A 114 5.64 -0.81 -3.46
N THR A 115 6.88 -0.91 -2.96
CA THR A 115 7.19 -1.18 -1.56
C THR A 115 8.06 -0.06 -0.99
N THR A 116 8.53 -0.20 0.23
CA THR A 116 9.36 0.80 0.93
C THR A 116 10.63 1.20 0.17
N GLY A 117 11.27 0.26 -0.54
CA GLY A 117 12.45 0.56 -1.36
C GLY A 117 12.16 1.54 -2.50
N PRO A 118 11.22 1.22 -3.40
CA PRO A 118 10.72 2.17 -4.41
C PRO A 118 10.20 3.49 -3.82
N ALA A 119 9.51 3.45 -2.68
CA ALA A 119 9.03 4.67 -2.02
C ALA A 119 10.18 5.60 -1.62
N ARG A 120 11.24 5.05 -1.01
CA ARG A 120 12.44 5.79 -0.61
C ARG A 120 13.20 6.40 -1.80
N GLN A 121 13.06 5.82 -2.99
CA GLN A 121 13.74 6.25 -4.22
C GLN A 121 12.89 7.14 -5.13
N GLY A 122 11.64 7.46 -4.78
CA GLY A 122 10.73 8.17 -5.66
C GLY A 122 10.32 7.35 -6.89
N LYS A 123 10.23 6.02 -6.76
CA LYS A 123 9.96 5.09 -7.85
C LYS A 123 8.64 4.33 -7.71
N LEU A 124 7.69 4.88 -6.98
CA LEU A 124 6.35 4.31 -6.89
C LEU A 124 5.61 4.40 -8.22
N PHE A 125 4.49 3.70 -8.34
CA PHE A 125 3.50 3.88 -9.37
C PHE A 125 2.21 4.41 -8.70
N GLY A 126 1.87 5.68 -8.96
CA GLY A 126 0.70 6.35 -8.39
C GLY A 126 -0.53 6.20 -9.28
N PHE A 127 -1.70 5.98 -8.66
CA PHE A 127 -3.01 5.92 -9.31
C PHE A 127 -3.86 7.07 -8.76
N MET A 128 -3.77 8.23 -9.38
CA MET A 128 -4.42 9.45 -8.89
C MET A 128 -5.89 9.50 -9.32
N GLY A 129 -6.77 9.60 -8.34
CA GLY A 129 -8.18 9.94 -8.53
C GLY A 129 -8.45 11.33 -7.95
N ALA A 130 -8.84 12.28 -8.81
CA ALA A 130 -8.99 13.68 -8.40
C ALA A 130 -9.86 14.45 -9.40
N GLU A 131 -10.41 15.59 -8.96
CA GLU A 131 -10.87 16.64 -9.86
C GLU A 131 -9.66 17.33 -10.52
N GLU A 132 -9.82 17.87 -11.72
CA GLU A 132 -8.71 18.38 -12.53
C GLU A 132 -7.85 19.43 -11.81
N GLY A 133 -8.47 20.44 -11.19
CA GLY A 133 -7.73 21.48 -10.45
C GLY A 133 -7.00 20.96 -9.19
N ASP A 134 -7.52 19.94 -8.52
CA ASP A 134 -6.86 19.31 -7.38
C ASP A 134 -5.69 18.43 -7.86
N ALA A 135 -5.84 17.76 -9.03
CA ALA A 135 -4.79 16.97 -9.65
C ALA A 135 -3.56 17.81 -9.97
N GLU A 136 -3.75 18.98 -10.59
CA GLU A 136 -2.66 19.92 -10.94
C GLU A 136 -1.84 20.34 -9.71
N LEU A 137 -2.48 20.53 -8.56
CA LEU A 137 -1.81 20.87 -7.30
C LEU A 137 -1.04 19.70 -6.70
N ALA A 138 -1.54 18.48 -6.84
CA ALA A 138 -0.92 17.28 -6.28
C ALA A 138 0.26 16.76 -7.13
N GLU A 139 0.22 16.94 -8.44
CA GLU A 139 1.23 16.40 -9.38
C GLU A 139 2.68 16.73 -9.02
N PRO A 140 3.06 17.96 -8.66
CA PRO A 140 4.45 18.29 -8.32
C PRO A 140 4.99 17.48 -7.14
N ILE A 141 4.14 17.19 -6.14
CA ILE A 141 4.50 16.41 -4.95
C ILE A 141 4.54 14.92 -5.33
N LEU A 142 3.52 14.43 -6.01
CA LEU A 142 3.40 13.02 -6.38
C LEU A 142 4.49 12.57 -7.35
N ASN A 143 4.93 13.41 -8.27
CA ASN A 143 6.02 13.14 -9.19
C ASN A 143 7.39 12.98 -8.51
N GLN A 144 7.55 13.48 -7.27
CA GLN A 144 8.75 13.24 -6.49
C GLN A 144 8.74 11.89 -5.78
N LEU A 145 7.57 11.29 -5.60
CA LEU A 145 7.36 9.98 -5.00
C LEU A 145 7.22 8.86 -6.04
N CYS A 146 6.79 9.21 -7.26
CA CYS A 146 6.39 8.26 -8.28
C CYS A 146 7.30 8.36 -9.52
N ARG A 147 7.74 7.21 -10.05
CA ARG A 147 8.35 7.13 -11.40
C ARG A 147 7.32 7.17 -12.51
N ARG A 148 6.07 6.91 -12.17
CA ARG A 148 4.90 6.93 -13.04
C ARG A 148 3.69 7.33 -12.22
N LEU A 149 2.98 8.33 -12.69
CA LEU A 149 1.74 8.81 -12.11
C LEU A 149 0.67 8.77 -13.20
N GLU A 150 -0.46 8.13 -12.90
CA GLU A 150 -1.60 8.06 -13.80
C GLU A 150 -2.79 8.75 -13.15
N HIS A 151 -3.32 9.78 -13.78
CA HIS A 151 -4.61 10.34 -13.43
C HIS A 151 -5.70 9.47 -14.06
N VAL A 152 -6.40 8.71 -13.22
CA VAL A 152 -7.37 7.69 -13.67
C VAL A 152 -8.83 8.15 -13.57
N GLY A 153 -9.04 9.46 -13.42
CA GLY A 153 -10.36 10.09 -13.37
C GLY A 153 -10.74 10.54 -11.95
N PRO A 154 -12.04 10.65 -11.63
CA PRO A 154 -12.49 11.17 -10.36
C PRO A 154 -12.10 10.29 -9.16
N VAL A 155 -12.24 10.84 -7.96
CA VAL A 155 -12.02 10.13 -6.69
C VAL A 155 -12.84 8.83 -6.66
N GLY A 156 -12.22 7.75 -6.22
CA GLY A 156 -12.70 6.37 -6.25
C GLY A 156 -12.06 5.53 -7.36
N ASN A 157 -11.66 6.16 -8.46
CA ASN A 157 -11.01 5.46 -9.57
C ASN A 157 -9.56 5.05 -9.26
N GLY A 158 -8.83 5.82 -8.43
CA GLY A 158 -7.50 5.46 -7.97
C GLY A 158 -7.52 4.18 -7.15
N ALA A 159 -8.44 4.08 -6.19
CA ALA A 159 -8.65 2.86 -5.40
C ALA A 159 -9.02 1.65 -6.28
N LEU A 160 -9.90 1.85 -7.27
CA LEU A 160 -10.28 0.80 -8.20
C LEU A 160 -9.12 0.34 -9.08
N ALA A 161 -8.32 1.27 -9.61
CA ALA A 161 -7.11 0.95 -10.37
C ALA A 161 -6.10 0.18 -9.50
N LYS A 162 -5.93 0.58 -8.25
CA LYS A 162 -5.07 -0.14 -7.29
C LYS A 162 -5.55 -1.57 -7.07
N PHE A 163 -6.85 -1.81 -6.88
CA PHE A 163 -7.40 -3.16 -6.76
C PHE A 163 -7.17 -3.99 -8.02
N THR A 164 -7.41 -3.41 -9.20
CA THR A 164 -7.21 -4.08 -10.49
C THR A 164 -5.78 -4.58 -10.66
N ILE A 165 -4.79 -3.80 -10.20
CA ILE A 165 -3.36 -4.16 -10.33
C ILE A 165 -2.90 -5.11 -9.24
N ASN A 166 -3.38 -4.95 -8.00
CA ASN A 166 -3.00 -5.81 -6.88
C ASN A 166 -3.64 -7.20 -6.94
N MET A 167 -4.83 -7.32 -7.52
CA MET A 167 -5.54 -8.61 -7.59
C MET A 167 -4.74 -9.73 -8.25
N PRO A 168 -4.20 -9.56 -9.48
CA PRO A 168 -3.38 -10.59 -10.10
C PRO A 168 -2.13 -10.94 -9.28
N LEU A 169 -1.52 -9.95 -8.61
CA LEU A 169 -0.36 -10.16 -7.76
C LEU A 169 -0.65 -11.11 -6.60
N MET A 170 -1.78 -10.91 -5.91
CA MET A 170 -2.15 -11.73 -4.75
C MET A 170 -2.55 -13.14 -5.15
N ILE A 171 -3.30 -13.28 -6.25
CA ILE A 171 -3.63 -14.58 -6.83
C ILE A 171 -2.36 -15.32 -7.24
N TYR A 172 -1.39 -14.60 -7.79
CA TYR A 172 -0.12 -15.19 -8.19
C TYR A 172 0.66 -15.79 -7.01
N TYR A 173 0.62 -15.21 -5.81
CA TYR A 173 1.27 -15.81 -4.65
C TYR A 173 0.71 -17.19 -4.29
N GLN A 174 -0.60 -17.38 -4.43
CA GLN A 174 -1.21 -18.71 -4.27
C GLN A 174 -0.78 -19.66 -5.39
N ALA A 175 -0.90 -19.23 -6.64
CA ALA A 175 -0.49 -20.03 -7.80
C ALA A 175 0.99 -20.42 -7.73
N LEU A 176 1.86 -19.51 -7.30
CA LEU A 176 3.28 -19.81 -7.08
C LEU A 176 3.47 -20.88 -6.01
N GLY A 177 2.72 -20.83 -4.90
CA GLY A 177 2.79 -21.85 -3.85
C GLY A 177 2.47 -23.25 -4.37
N GLU A 178 1.41 -23.39 -5.16
CA GLU A 178 1.01 -24.65 -5.78
C GLU A 178 2.04 -25.13 -6.82
N ALA A 179 2.56 -24.23 -7.65
CA ALA A 179 3.63 -24.54 -8.61
C ALA A 179 4.91 -25.03 -7.90
N LEU A 180 5.31 -24.40 -6.81
CA LEU A 180 6.46 -24.86 -6.00
C LEU A 180 6.21 -26.21 -5.35
N ALA A 181 4.96 -26.51 -4.91
CA ALA A 181 4.60 -27.81 -4.40
C ALA A 181 4.76 -28.90 -5.48
N MET A 182 4.30 -28.63 -6.70
CA MET A 182 4.47 -29.55 -7.84
C MET A 182 5.93 -29.71 -8.26
N ALA A 183 6.76 -28.69 -8.06
CA ALA A 183 8.19 -28.75 -8.41
C ALA A 183 9.05 -29.53 -7.41
N ARG A 184 8.51 -29.92 -6.23
CA ARG A 184 9.30 -30.66 -5.21
C ARG A 184 10.05 -31.89 -5.75
N PRO A 185 9.43 -32.76 -6.61
CA PRO A 185 10.15 -33.93 -7.12
C PRO A 185 11.36 -33.63 -8.00
N LEU A 186 11.51 -32.40 -8.48
CA LEU A 186 12.66 -31.99 -9.30
C LEU A 186 13.96 -31.92 -8.49
N GLY A 187 13.88 -31.75 -7.16
CA GLY A 187 15.07 -31.66 -6.29
C GLY A 187 15.99 -30.50 -6.63
N LEU A 188 15.47 -29.43 -7.24
CA LEU A 188 16.26 -28.26 -7.62
C LEU A 188 16.56 -27.35 -6.43
N GLU A 189 17.74 -26.74 -6.43
CA GLU A 189 18.05 -25.68 -5.49
C GLU A 189 17.05 -24.50 -5.65
N PRO A 190 16.59 -23.90 -4.54
CA PRO A 190 15.58 -22.84 -4.57
C PRO A 190 15.92 -21.68 -5.51
N GLU A 191 17.16 -21.22 -5.54
CA GLU A 191 17.61 -20.14 -6.42
C GLU A 191 17.44 -20.51 -7.88
N ARG A 192 17.84 -21.72 -8.26
CA ARG A 192 17.72 -22.20 -9.64
C ARG A 192 16.26 -22.32 -10.06
N LEU A 193 15.41 -22.87 -9.20
CA LEU A 193 13.99 -23.00 -9.47
C LEU A 193 13.32 -21.62 -9.64
N MET A 194 13.63 -20.69 -8.73
CA MET A 194 13.08 -19.34 -8.78
C MET A 194 13.58 -18.53 -9.98
N ASP A 195 14.83 -18.70 -10.39
CA ASP A 195 15.40 -18.10 -11.60
C ASP A 195 14.67 -18.61 -12.86
N MET A 196 14.47 -19.91 -12.98
CA MET A 196 13.70 -20.52 -14.08
C MET A 196 12.28 -19.98 -14.15
N ILE A 197 11.60 -19.86 -13.02
CA ILE A 197 10.23 -19.29 -12.97
C ILE A 197 10.25 -17.82 -13.39
N ALA A 198 11.19 -17.03 -12.86
CA ALA A 198 11.27 -15.59 -13.12
C ALA A 198 11.62 -15.26 -14.58
N ASP A 199 12.32 -16.15 -15.28
CA ASP A 199 12.68 -15.99 -16.70
C ASP A 199 11.68 -16.62 -17.68
N SER A 200 10.68 -17.35 -17.16
CA SER A 200 9.64 -18.00 -17.96
C SER A 200 8.41 -17.12 -18.16
N SER A 201 7.52 -17.54 -19.07
CA SER A 201 6.20 -16.93 -19.24
C SER A 201 5.27 -17.08 -18.03
N GLY A 202 5.57 -17.98 -17.10
CA GLY A 202 4.84 -18.17 -15.83
C GLY A 202 5.26 -17.17 -14.75
N GLY A 203 6.33 -16.39 -14.96
CA GLY A 203 6.81 -15.38 -14.02
C GLY A 203 6.42 -13.97 -14.42
N PRO A 204 5.54 -13.27 -13.67
CA PRO A 204 5.31 -11.85 -13.90
C PRO A 204 6.59 -11.05 -13.64
N THR A 205 6.72 -9.88 -14.27
CA THR A 205 7.92 -9.02 -14.18
C THR A 205 8.42 -8.78 -12.75
N MET A 206 7.50 -8.73 -11.79
CA MET A 206 7.86 -8.54 -10.38
C MET A 206 8.69 -9.70 -9.81
N MET A 207 8.59 -10.91 -10.40
CA MET A 207 9.38 -12.06 -9.95
C MET A 207 10.87 -11.88 -10.16
N LYS A 208 11.31 -11.10 -11.15
CA LYS A 208 12.73 -10.78 -11.35
C LYS A 208 13.37 -10.13 -10.11
N THR A 209 12.58 -9.39 -9.34
CA THR A 209 13.05 -8.75 -8.10
C THR A 209 12.72 -9.54 -6.85
N ARG A 210 11.71 -10.41 -6.88
CA ARG A 210 11.22 -11.16 -5.70
C ARG A 210 11.77 -12.58 -5.60
N ALA A 211 12.20 -13.18 -6.70
CA ALA A 211 12.72 -14.54 -6.73
C ALA A 211 13.82 -14.81 -5.67
N PRO A 212 14.80 -13.91 -5.46
CA PRO A 212 15.79 -14.12 -4.41
C PRO A 212 15.19 -14.21 -2.99
N SER A 213 14.18 -13.40 -2.69
CA SER A 213 13.50 -13.45 -1.38
C SER A 213 12.70 -14.74 -1.21
N VAL A 214 12.00 -15.21 -2.25
CA VAL A 214 11.29 -16.50 -2.23
C VAL A 214 12.28 -17.65 -2.00
N ALA A 215 13.41 -17.67 -2.72
CA ALA A 215 14.43 -18.70 -2.55
C ALA A 215 14.98 -18.74 -1.11
N LYS A 216 15.26 -17.60 -0.50
CA LYS A 216 15.65 -17.52 0.92
C LYS A 216 14.58 -18.11 1.84
N LEU A 217 13.33 -17.72 1.67
CA LEU A 217 12.21 -18.25 2.45
C LEU A 217 12.08 -19.78 2.28
N MET A 218 12.30 -20.32 1.08
CA MET A 218 12.32 -21.77 0.83
C MET A 218 13.41 -22.49 1.65
N LYS A 219 14.55 -21.84 1.88
CA LYS A 219 15.63 -22.33 2.75
C LYS A 219 15.36 -22.14 4.25
N GLY A 220 14.28 -21.48 4.62
CA GLY A 220 13.95 -21.14 5.99
C GLY A 220 14.67 -19.90 6.53
N GLU A 221 15.26 -19.10 5.65
CA GLU A 221 15.89 -17.84 6.01
C GLU A 221 14.85 -16.73 6.18
N GLU A 222 15.12 -15.76 7.05
CA GLU A 222 14.26 -14.58 7.20
C GLU A 222 14.50 -13.56 6.08
N THR A 223 13.43 -12.85 5.71
CA THR A 223 13.47 -11.76 4.74
C THR A 223 12.80 -10.52 5.32
N PRO A 224 13.23 -9.30 4.90
CA PRO A 224 12.52 -8.09 5.29
C PRO A 224 11.05 -8.12 4.86
N VAL A 225 10.17 -7.70 5.76
CA VAL A 225 8.73 -7.61 5.48
C VAL A 225 8.44 -6.27 4.81
N THR A 226 8.11 -6.32 3.53
CA THR A 226 7.73 -5.14 2.74
C THR A 226 6.21 -5.01 2.61
N PHE A 227 5.52 -6.14 2.50
CA PHE A 227 4.07 -6.27 2.50
C PHE A 227 3.72 -7.60 3.18
N ASP A 228 2.96 -7.57 4.26
CA ASP A 228 2.65 -8.75 5.06
C ASP A 228 1.38 -9.47 4.61
N ILE A 229 1.23 -10.73 5.04
CA ILE A 229 0.07 -11.57 4.68
C ILE A 229 -1.23 -10.98 5.23
N ALA A 230 -1.22 -10.37 6.42
CA ALA A 230 -2.40 -9.70 6.96
C ALA A 230 -2.86 -8.55 6.06
N GLY A 231 -1.94 -7.77 5.51
CA GLY A 231 -2.23 -6.74 4.51
C GLY A 231 -2.83 -7.31 3.23
N CYS A 232 -2.33 -8.46 2.76
CA CYS A 232 -2.91 -9.15 1.60
C CYS A 232 -4.36 -9.59 1.88
N VAL A 233 -4.63 -10.18 3.06
CA VAL A 233 -5.98 -10.59 3.48
C VAL A 233 -6.91 -9.39 3.50
N LYS A 234 -6.51 -8.28 4.13
CA LYS A 234 -7.30 -7.04 4.16
C LYS A 234 -7.63 -6.53 2.74
N ASP A 235 -6.64 -6.50 1.85
CA ASP A 235 -6.84 -6.05 0.48
C ASP A 235 -7.77 -6.98 -0.31
N LEU A 236 -7.63 -8.30 -0.18
CA LEU A 236 -8.53 -9.28 -0.81
C LEU A 236 -9.97 -9.18 -0.28
N GLN A 237 -10.15 -8.97 1.03
CA GLN A 237 -11.47 -8.73 1.62
C GLN A 237 -12.12 -7.47 1.04
N SER A 238 -11.34 -6.40 0.90
CA SER A 238 -11.79 -5.14 0.29
C SER A 238 -12.18 -5.35 -1.19
N MET A 239 -11.38 -6.09 -1.97
CA MET A 239 -11.69 -6.44 -3.37
C MET A 239 -12.95 -7.28 -3.47
N GLN A 240 -13.14 -8.27 -2.58
CA GLN A 240 -14.34 -9.10 -2.56
C GLN A 240 -15.59 -8.27 -2.22
N ALA A 241 -15.50 -7.36 -1.25
CA ALA A 241 -16.59 -6.47 -0.89
C ALA A 241 -16.95 -5.52 -2.05
N GLU A 242 -15.96 -4.97 -2.75
CA GLU A 242 -16.15 -4.11 -3.92
C GLU A 242 -16.78 -4.89 -5.09
N GLY A 243 -16.30 -6.13 -5.34
CA GLY A 243 -16.92 -7.00 -6.35
C GLY A 243 -18.40 -7.24 -6.07
N ARG A 244 -18.76 -7.54 -4.82
CA ARG A 244 -20.17 -7.70 -4.41
C ARG A 244 -21.00 -6.43 -4.63
N ALA A 245 -20.47 -5.28 -4.24
CA ALA A 245 -21.14 -3.99 -4.41
C ALA A 245 -21.41 -3.65 -5.87
N ARG A 246 -20.58 -4.12 -6.79
CA ARG A 246 -20.70 -3.93 -8.24
C ARG A 246 -21.40 -5.08 -8.98
N GLY A 247 -21.81 -6.13 -8.29
CA GLY A 247 -22.37 -7.34 -8.92
C GLY A 247 -21.39 -8.15 -9.76
N ILE A 248 -20.07 -8.02 -9.45
CA ILE A 248 -18.99 -8.74 -10.15
C ILE A 248 -18.59 -9.96 -9.33
N SER A 249 -18.61 -11.14 -9.98
CA SER A 249 -18.11 -12.37 -9.36
C SER A 249 -16.57 -12.43 -9.43
N LEU A 250 -15.93 -12.69 -8.30
CA LEU A 250 -14.47 -12.77 -8.16
C LEU A 250 -14.06 -14.13 -7.54
N PRO A 251 -14.26 -15.27 -8.24
CA PRO A 251 -14.03 -16.61 -7.66
C PRO A 251 -12.57 -16.86 -7.26
N LEU A 252 -11.59 -16.37 -8.04
CA LEU A 252 -10.18 -16.53 -7.69
C LEU A 252 -9.80 -15.69 -6.46
N VAL A 253 -10.35 -14.49 -6.30
CA VAL A 253 -10.17 -13.67 -5.09
C VAL A 253 -10.71 -14.39 -3.87
N GLN A 254 -11.92 -14.98 -3.97
CA GLN A 254 -12.54 -15.72 -2.87
C GLN A 254 -11.68 -16.92 -2.44
N LEU A 255 -11.20 -17.71 -3.40
CA LEU A 255 -10.35 -18.86 -3.11
C LEU A 255 -9.01 -18.45 -2.52
N THR A 256 -8.35 -17.47 -3.12
CA THR A 256 -7.05 -16.94 -2.64
C THR A 256 -7.18 -16.37 -1.23
N LEU A 257 -8.27 -15.67 -0.94
CA LEU A 257 -8.54 -15.14 0.40
C LEU A 257 -8.60 -16.27 1.44
N ALA A 258 -9.39 -17.33 1.18
CA ALA A 258 -9.48 -18.48 2.08
C ALA A 258 -8.10 -19.13 2.31
N CYS A 259 -7.29 -19.26 1.26
CA CYS A 259 -5.93 -19.81 1.36
C CYS A 259 -5.00 -18.90 2.19
N MET A 260 -5.09 -17.60 2.05
CA MET A 260 -4.29 -16.66 2.84
C MET A 260 -4.74 -16.59 4.31
N GLU A 261 -6.04 -16.65 4.58
CA GLU A 261 -6.60 -16.76 5.93
C GLU A 261 -6.11 -18.04 6.63
N GLU A 262 -5.97 -19.15 5.89
CA GLU A 262 -5.33 -20.35 6.43
C GLU A 262 -3.87 -20.07 6.85
N SER A 263 -3.08 -19.38 6.03
CA SER A 263 -1.70 -19.01 6.40
C SER A 263 -1.66 -18.12 7.65
N VAL A 264 -2.61 -17.17 7.78
CA VAL A 264 -2.77 -16.35 8.99
C VAL A 264 -3.05 -17.23 10.21
N SER A 265 -3.94 -18.22 10.09
CA SER A 265 -4.25 -19.15 11.18
C SER A 265 -3.05 -19.99 11.64
N LYS A 266 -2.01 -20.09 10.81
CA LYS A 266 -0.74 -20.77 11.11
C LYS A 266 0.33 -19.81 11.66
N GLY A 267 -0.03 -18.59 12.02
CA GLY A 267 0.88 -17.61 12.62
C GLY A 267 1.76 -16.86 11.62
N LEU A 268 1.37 -16.78 10.35
CA LEU A 268 2.13 -16.11 9.30
C LEU A 268 1.62 -14.69 8.99
N ALA A 269 0.74 -14.13 9.79
CA ALA A 269 0.07 -12.86 9.55
C ALA A 269 1.06 -11.69 9.28
N ASP A 270 2.10 -11.61 10.06
CA ASP A 270 3.15 -10.57 10.04
C ASP A 270 4.35 -10.87 9.14
N LYS A 271 4.34 -12.02 8.45
CA LYS A 271 5.42 -12.43 7.54
C LYS A 271 5.23 -11.80 6.16
N GLU A 272 6.36 -11.70 5.41
CA GLU A 272 6.34 -11.24 4.01
C GLU A 272 5.35 -12.07 3.17
N ALA A 273 4.61 -11.43 2.27
CA ALA A 273 3.58 -12.06 1.46
C ALA A 273 4.05 -13.33 0.73
N ALA A 274 5.30 -13.36 0.27
CA ALA A 274 5.89 -14.53 -0.36
C ALA A 274 6.01 -15.77 0.56
N ALA A 275 5.96 -15.59 1.89
CA ALA A 275 5.97 -16.71 2.83
C ALA A 275 4.69 -17.56 2.71
N HIS A 276 3.58 -16.98 2.24
CA HIS A 276 2.38 -17.70 1.89
C HIS A 276 2.65 -18.76 0.80
N SER A 277 3.33 -18.39 -0.28
CA SER A 277 3.69 -19.34 -1.35
C SER A 277 4.58 -20.48 -0.81
N VAL A 278 5.54 -20.18 0.05
CA VAL A 278 6.43 -21.18 0.65
C VAL A 278 5.68 -22.10 1.62
N TYR A 279 4.71 -21.59 2.36
CA TYR A 279 3.82 -22.40 3.21
C TYR A 279 3.05 -23.42 2.35
N TRP A 280 2.43 -22.98 1.26
CA TRP A 280 1.69 -23.87 0.34
C TRP A 280 2.59 -24.85 -0.39
N ALA A 281 3.81 -24.46 -0.72
CA ALA A 281 4.81 -25.38 -1.31
C ALA A 281 5.17 -26.56 -0.39
N ARG A 282 5.01 -26.43 0.93
CA ARG A 282 5.34 -27.45 1.92
C ARG A 282 4.14 -28.31 2.35
N LYS A 283 2.94 -27.89 2.01
CA LYS A 283 1.70 -28.59 2.30
C LYS A 283 1.50 -29.82 1.37
#